data_a45093779340195ab977a955a7b49479
#
_entry.id   a45093779340195ab977a955a7b49479
#
_cell.length_a   1.000
_cell.length_b   1.000
_cell.length_c   1.000
_cell.angle_alpha   90.00
_cell.angle_beta   90.00
_cell.angle_gamma   90.00
#
_symmetry.space_group_name_H-M   'P 1'
#
loop_
_entity.id
_entity.type
_entity.pdbx_description
1 polymer ?
#
loop_
_entity_poly.entity_id
_entity_poly.type
_entity_poly.pdbx_seq_one_letter_code
_entity_poly.pdbx_strand_id
1 'polypeptide(L)'
;MAAASCVVNAAAKRALPTGGALFVCWNSPLPRRLAHCPLQQLPVRNVQDFGCFSHPTHYRRTRPRSHHFHLVVPPSELPAGSKTDASFEALVSPEHHALARTGSRLGELAPTLTTEFQDNAVRRFAWRRKMDDLTYTLRQLCQRNRDGSYTTQADRIRSLSLAARQLREAGFQQMKASSLKGKHAQALLERWQGEGLSSGTIKNRLSHLRWWAEKIGKSGILPADNTQLGVADRRYVTNISKAQELGTGLEQINDVHVRMGLQLQAAFGLRREEAIKFQPSYADRGDHISLKGSWTKGGRERTVPITTTEQRDVLQAAPHLASTGSLIPANKTYIQQRHVCDGQCKAAGLSHMHGLRHQYAQNRYETLTGWPAPAAGGPPVRTLSDTQRIQDTAARQIISQELGHERLQVTAVYLGR
;
A
#
# COMPACT_ATOMS: atom_id res chain seq x y z
N MET A 1 -41.63 50.54 9.78
CA MET A 1 -42.99 50.01 9.79
C MET A 1 -42.98 48.54 9.43
N ALA A 2 -43.66 47.77 10.26
CA ALA A 2 -44.07 46.38 10.16
C ALA A 2 -42.99 45.29 10.26
N ALA A 3 -42.86 44.81 11.48
CA ALA A 3 -42.35 43.49 11.86
C ALA A 3 -43.38 42.40 11.47
N ALA A 4 -42.89 41.26 11.04
CA ALA A 4 -43.65 40.01 11.03
C ALA A 4 -42.87 38.92 11.77
N SER A 5 -43.36 38.68 12.97
CA SER A 5 -42.98 37.56 13.85
C SER A 5 -43.63 36.27 13.32
N CYS A 6 -42.91 35.18 13.26
CA CYS A 6 -43.48 33.87 13.05
C CYS A 6 -43.13 32.97 14.23
N VAL A 7 -44.15 32.66 15.00
CA VAL A 7 -44.16 31.79 16.18
C VAL A 7 -44.15 30.35 15.72
N VAL A 8 -43.22 29.55 16.23
CA VAL A 8 -43.24 28.09 16.09
C VAL A 8 -43.91 27.47 17.31
N ASN A 9 -44.97 26.74 17.05
CA ASN A 9 -45.70 26.00 18.07
C ASN A 9 -45.23 24.53 18.11
N ALA A 10 -44.85 24.07 19.29
CA ALA A 10 -44.54 22.69 19.58
C ALA A 10 -45.81 21.93 20.00
N ALA A 11 -45.95 20.71 19.59
CA ALA A 11 -46.43 19.57 20.35
C ALA A 11 -46.96 18.45 19.43
N ALA A 12 -46.41 17.25 19.53
CA ALA A 12 -47.09 16.08 20.08
C ALA A 12 -46.31 14.79 19.82
N LYS A 13 -45.92 14.16 20.90
CA LYS A 13 -45.50 12.74 20.96
C LYS A 13 -46.69 11.83 20.68
N ARG A 14 -46.52 10.80 19.87
CA ARG A 14 -47.16 9.47 20.06
C ARG A 14 -46.41 8.35 19.32
N ALA A 15 -46.47 7.17 19.86
CA ALA A 15 -45.69 5.96 19.73
C ALA A 15 -45.92 5.17 18.44
N LEU A 16 -44.90 4.32 18.15
CA LEU A 16 -44.70 3.23 17.18
C LEU A 16 -45.92 2.33 16.90
N PRO A 17 -45.97 1.56 15.74
CA PRO A 17 -45.04 0.41 15.55
C PRO A 17 -44.63 0.08 14.07
N THR A 18 -43.53 -0.67 13.98
CA THR A 18 -43.14 -1.72 12.99
C THR A 18 -43.11 -1.46 11.49
N GLY A 19 -41.90 -1.56 10.91
CA GLY A 19 -41.65 -2.22 9.62
C GLY A 19 -41.82 -1.38 8.35
N GLY A 20 -40.71 -1.00 7.71
CA GLY A 20 -40.77 -0.49 6.37
C GLY A 20 -39.59 0.45 6.04
N ALA A 21 -38.72 0.02 5.14
CA ALA A 21 -37.65 0.84 4.60
C ALA A 21 -38.21 2.03 3.82
N LEU A 22 -37.85 3.27 4.21
CA LEU A 22 -38.21 4.48 3.49
C LEU A 22 -37.00 5.00 2.70
N PHE A 23 -37.12 4.97 1.39
CA PHE A 23 -36.29 5.74 0.48
C PHE A 23 -36.75 7.19 0.48
N VAL A 24 -35.89 8.12 0.90
CA VAL A 24 -36.14 9.56 0.78
C VAL A 24 -35.45 10.08 -0.46
N CYS A 25 -36.21 10.38 -1.50
CA CYS A 25 -35.77 11.19 -2.62
C CYS A 25 -35.82 12.66 -2.22
N TRP A 26 -34.69 13.35 -2.24
CA TRP A 26 -34.64 14.81 -2.08
C TRP A 26 -34.75 15.47 -3.44
N ASN A 27 -35.93 16.07 -3.71
CA ASN A 27 -36.13 17.06 -4.74
C ASN A 27 -35.98 18.44 -4.11
N SER A 28 -35.03 19.25 -4.56
CA SER A 28 -34.95 20.66 -4.26
C SER A 28 -35.11 21.50 -5.54
N PRO A 29 -35.97 22.50 -5.60
CA PRO A 29 -36.12 23.35 -6.76
C PRO A 29 -35.10 24.51 -6.75
N LEU A 30 -34.50 24.77 -7.91
CA LEU A 30 -33.66 25.94 -8.18
C LEU A 30 -34.50 27.17 -8.50
N PRO A 31 -34.10 28.37 -8.07
CA PRO A 31 -34.72 29.62 -8.53
C PRO A 31 -34.09 30.11 -9.84
N ARG A 32 -34.97 30.47 -10.77
CA ARG A 32 -34.64 31.18 -12.02
C ARG A 32 -34.21 32.62 -11.74
N ARG A 33 -33.09 33.07 -12.35
CA ARG A 33 -32.97 34.42 -12.89
C ARG A 33 -32.03 34.44 -14.11
N LEU A 34 -32.54 35.16 -15.13
CA LEU A 34 -31.98 35.39 -16.46
C LEU A 34 -30.75 36.32 -16.45
N ALA A 35 -29.81 36.09 -17.34
CA ALA A 35 -29.11 37.16 -18.08
C ALA A 35 -28.49 36.58 -19.35
N HIS A 36 -28.68 37.33 -20.45
CA HIS A 36 -28.32 37.04 -21.85
C HIS A 36 -26.82 36.86 -22.09
N CYS A 37 -26.46 35.99 -23.04
CA CYS A 37 -25.40 36.19 -24.01
C CYS A 37 -25.56 35.24 -25.24
N PRO A 38 -25.10 35.64 -26.44
CA PRO A 38 -25.66 35.18 -27.70
C PRO A 38 -24.98 33.93 -28.31
N LEU A 39 -25.79 33.29 -29.12
CA LEU A 39 -25.53 32.13 -29.98
C LEU A 39 -24.38 32.36 -31.00
N GLN A 40 -23.47 31.41 -31.11
CA GLN A 40 -22.83 31.09 -32.38
C GLN A 40 -23.08 29.63 -32.72
N GLN A 41 -23.61 29.44 -33.91
CA GLN A 41 -24.02 28.17 -34.52
C GLN A 41 -22.82 27.35 -35.00
N LEU A 42 -22.84 26.06 -34.79
CA LEU A 42 -22.18 25.06 -35.64
C LEU A 42 -23.07 23.80 -35.75
N PRO A 43 -22.97 23.03 -36.85
CA PRO A 43 -24.09 22.30 -37.43
C PRO A 43 -24.29 20.88 -36.90
N VAL A 44 -25.57 20.53 -36.88
CA VAL A 44 -26.11 19.19 -36.58
C VAL A 44 -25.77 18.20 -37.70
N ARG A 45 -25.24 17.04 -37.35
CA ARG A 45 -25.34 15.83 -38.19
C ARG A 45 -26.13 14.75 -37.47
N ASN A 46 -27.13 14.30 -38.20
CA ASN A 46 -28.07 13.22 -37.89
C ASN A 46 -27.40 11.97 -37.35
N VAL A 47 -28.01 11.37 -36.34
CA VAL A 47 -28.03 9.91 -36.13
C VAL A 47 -29.45 9.54 -35.72
N GLN A 48 -30.10 8.81 -36.59
CA GLN A 48 -31.36 8.07 -36.35
C GLN A 48 -31.07 6.69 -35.75
N ASP A 49 -32.00 6.28 -34.89
CA ASP A 49 -32.35 4.89 -34.54
C ASP A 49 -31.35 4.02 -33.77
N PHE A 50 -31.70 3.66 -32.53
CA PHE A 50 -32.07 2.28 -32.17
C PHE A 50 -32.50 2.15 -30.72
N GLY A 51 -33.64 1.64 -30.50
CA GLY A 51 -34.29 0.68 -29.64
C GLY A 51 -33.93 0.62 -28.15
N CYS A 52 -34.95 0.85 -27.29
CA CYS A 52 -35.01 0.43 -25.91
C CYS A 52 -34.87 -1.10 -25.74
N PHE A 53 -33.97 -1.55 -24.88
CA PHE A 53 -34.14 -2.79 -24.13
C PHE A 53 -33.56 -2.64 -22.70
N SER A 54 -34.48 -2.73 -21.76
CA SER A 54 -34.23 -2.90 -20.32
C SER A 54 -33.86 -4.34 -20.00
N HIS A 55 -32.71 -4.58 -19.30
CA HIS A 55 -32.59 -5.58 -18.22
C HIS A 55 -31.24 -5.45 -17.49
N PRO A 56 -31.17 -5.73 -16.19
CA PRO A 56 -29.99 -5.52 -15.38
C PRO A 56 -29.08 -6.74 -15.36
N THR A 57 -27.82 -6.60 -15.67
CA THR A 57 -26.83 -7.67 -15.50
C THR A 57 -25.66 -7.24 -14.64
N HIS A 58 -25.38 -8.07 -13.66
CA HIS A 58 -24.27 -8.06 -12.74
C HIS A 58 -22.91 -7.79 -13.43
N TYR A 59 -22.22 -6.73 -13.03
CA TYR A 59 -20.87 -6.46 -13.50
C TYR A 59 -19.85 -7.27 -12.68
N ARG A 60 -19.48 -8.45 -13.20
CA ARG A 60 -18.28 -9.18 -12.77
C ARG A 60 -17.07 -8.58 -13.48
N ARG A 61 -16.17 -7.97 -12.75
CA ARG A 61 -14.84 -7.56 -13.23
C ARG A 61 -14.03 -8.82 -13.57
N THR A 62 -13.90 -9.13 -14.84
CA THR A 62 -12.92 -10.08 -15.36
C THR A 62 -11.61 -9.34 -15.62
N ARG A 63 -10.52 -9.81 -14.99
CA ARG A 63 -9.16 -9.37 -15.31
C ARG A 63 -8.76 -9.90 -16.70
N PRO A 64 -7.98 -9.17 -17.50
CA PRO A 64 -7.47 -9.69 -18.75
C PRO A 64 -6.49 -10.84 -18.48
N ARG A 65 -6.72 -11.96 -19.13
CA ARG A 65 -5.80 -13.10 -19.18
C ARG A 65 -4.60 -12.73 -20.05
N SER A 66 -3.41 -12.98 -19.56
CA SER A 66 -2.18 -12.98 -20.34
C SER A 66 -2.30 -14.03 -21.46
N HIS A 67 -2.22 -13.58 -22.69
CA HIS A 67 -2.13 -14.48 -23.84
C HIS A 67 -0.74 -15.12 -23.86
N HIS A 68 -0.68 -16.41 -23.59
CA HIS A 68 0.43 -17.25 -24.01
C HIS A 68 0.23 -17.61 -25.49
N PHE A 69 1.14 -17.15 -26.33
CA PHE A 69 1.20 -17.62 -27.71
C PHE A 69 1.74 -19.05 -27.71
N HIS A 70 0.91 -20.01 -28.04
CA HIS A 70 1.36 -21.34 -28.43
C HIS A 70 1.65 -21.32 -29.93
N LEU A 71 2.90 -21.52 -30.31
CA LEU A 71 3.27 -21.80 -31.69
C LEU A 71 2.83 -23.25 -31.99
N VAL A 72 1.80 -23.38 -32.80
CA VAL A 72 1.37 -24.68 -33.32
C VAL A 72 2.12 -24.90 -34.62
N VAL A 73 3.05 -25.85 -34.64
CA VAL A 73 3.74 -26.32 -35.86
C VAL A 73 2.90 -27.45 -36.44
N PRO A 74 2.57 -27.43 -37.73
CA PRO A 74 1.77 -28.50 -38.35
C PRO A 74 2.57 -29.82 -38.46
N PRO A 75 1.89 -31.00 -38.42
CA PRO A 75 2.52 -32.32 -38.20
C PRO A 75 3.28 -32.93 -39.37
N SER A 76 3.57 -32.22 -40.46
CA SER A 76 4.10 -32.79 -41.71
C SER A 76 5.60 -32.75 -41.91
N GLU A 77 6.40 -32.28 -40.96
CA GLU A 77 7.86 -32.11 -41.13
C GLU A 77 8.72 -32.74 -40.03
N LEU A 78 8.30 -33.82 -39.40
CA LEU A 78 9.19 -34.54 -38.47
C LEU A 78 9.59 -35.89 -39.06
N PRO A 79 10.91 -36.22 -39.13
CA PRO A 79 11.35 -37.55 -39.55
C PRO A 79 11.05 -38.58 -38.47
N ALA A 80 10.57 -39.74 -38.89
CA ALA A 80 10.20 -40.86 -38.04
C ALA A 80 11.41 -41.41 -37.30
N GLY A 81 11.38 -41.41 -35.97
CA GLY A 81 12.27 -42.21 -35.12
C GLY A 81 13.14 -41.46 -34.14
N SER A 82 12.59 -40.83 -33.15
CA SER A 82 13.24 -40.71 -31.84
C SER A 82 12.18 -40.26 -30.79
N LYS A 83 11.92 -41.15 -29.86
CA LYS A 83 11.18 -40.79 -28.63
C LYS A 83 12.21 -40.14 -27.68
N THR A 84 12.28 -38.80 -27.68
CA THR A 84 12.95 -38.02 -26.64
C THR A 84 12.05 -36.92 -26.22
N ASP A 85 11.88 -36.79 -24.90
CA ASP A 85 10.98 -35.82 -24.25
C ASP A 85 11.22 -34.40 -24.75
N ALA A 86 10.23 -33.76 -25.34
CA ALA A 86 10.27 -32.41 -25.91
C ALA A 86 10.47 -31.27 -24.87
N SER A 87 10.75 -31.58 -23.63
CA SER A 87 11.01 -30.62 -22.54
C SER A 87 12.47 -30.27 -22.33
N PHE A 88 13.41 -30.90 -23.03
CA PHE A 88 14.86 -30.71 -22.81
C PHE A 88 15.52 -29.72 -23.79
N GLU A 89 14.95 -29.46 -24.96
CA GLU A 89 15.57 -28.57 -25.97
C GLU A 89 15.31 -27.08 -25.76
N ALA A 90 14.43 -26.69 -24.86
CA ALA A 90 14.05 -25.29 -24.67
C ALA A 90 14.98 -24.48 -23.73
N LEU A 91 16.07 -25.09 -23.21
CA LEU A 91 16.94 -24.45 -22.20
C LEU A 91 18.38 -24.25 -22.65
N VAL A 92 18.73 -24.52 -23.91
CA VAL A 92 20.09 -24.34 -24.42
C VAL A 92 20.14 -23.13 -25.33
N SER A 93 20.94 -22.12 -25.01
CA SER A 93 21.11 -20.93 -25.83
C SER A 93 21.85 -21.24 -27.15
N PRO A 94 21.67 -20.39 -28.22
CA PRO A 94 22.27 -20.62 -29.55
C PRO A 94 23.80 -20.74 -29.57
N GLU A 95 24.48 -20.23 -28.58
CA GLU A 95 25.96 -20.28 -28.48
C GLU A 95 26.51 -21.67 -28.15
N HIS A 96 25.71 -22.55 -27.56
CA HIS A 96 26.11 -23.93 -27.23
C HIS A 96 26.00 -24.91 -28.40
N HIS A 97 25.22 -24.56 -29.45
CA HIS A 97 25.13 -25.35 -30.67
C HIS A 97 26.38 -25.32 -31.56
N ALA A 98 27.19 -24.26 -31.43
CA ALA A 98 28.44 -24.16 -32.23
C ALA A 98 29.57 -25.05 -31.71
N LEU A 99 29.58 -25.40 -30.41
CA LEU A 99 30.62 -26.22 -29.80
C LEU A 99 30.38 -27.73 -29.95
N ALA A 100 29.17 -28.16 -30.29
CA ALA A 100 28.81 -29.57 -30.49
C ALA A 100 29.34 -30.18 -31.81
N ARG A 101 29.89 -29.36 -32.73
CA ARG A 101 30.42 -29.84 -34.03
C ARG A 101 31.90 -30.14 -34.06
N THR A 102 32.64 -29.85 -33.00
CA THR A 102 34.08 -30.21 -32.86
C THR A 102 34.21 -31.24 -31.75
N GLY A 103 34.29 -32.49 -32.16
CA GLY A 103 34.21 -33.68 -31.30
C GLY A 103 35.42 -33.93 -30.36
N SER A 104 35.83 -32.96 -29.54
CA SER A 104 36.96 -33.21 -28.63
C SER A 104 36.97 -32.38 -27.34
N ARG A 105 35.84 -32.03 -26.72
CA ARG A 105 35.84 -31.44 -25.35
C ARG A 105 34.56 -31.63 -24.52
N LEU A 106 33.67 -32.54 -24.88
CA LEU A 106 32.44 -32.80 -24.08
C LEU A 106 32.66 -33.70 -22.84
N GLY A 107 33.82 -34.31 -22.72
CA GLY A 107 34.12 -35.21 -21.61
C GLY A 107 34.45 -34.51 -20.27
N GLU A 108 34.90 -33.26 -20.30
CA GLU A 108 35.37 -32.58 -19.08
C GLU A 108 34.31 -31.65 -18.43
N LEU A 109 33.25 -31.22 -19.15
CA LEU A 109 32.22 -30.34 -18.61
C LEU A 109 30.97 -31.07 -18.05
N ALA A 110 30.78 -32.33 -18.44
CA ALA A 110 29.63 -33.10 -17.97
C ALA A 110 29.66 -33.45 -16.46
N PRO A 111 30.83 -33.69 -15.83
CA PRO A 111 30.89 -33.95 -14.40
C PRO A 111 30.58 -32.76 -13.52
N THR A 112 30.86 -31.52 -13.97
CA THR A 112 30.66 -30.30 -13.17
C THR A 112 29.19 -29.89 -13.11
N LEU A 113 28.44 -30.02 -14.20
CA LEU A 113 27.00 -29.71 -14.23
C LEU A 113 26.16 -30.69 -13.41
N THR A 114 26.54 -31.97 -13.40
CA THR A 114 25.87 -33.00 -12.59
C THR A 114 26.15 -32.81 -11.10
N THR A 115 27.37 -32.38 -10.74
CA THR A 115 27.75 -32.13 -9.33
C THR A 115 27.03 -30.88 -8.78
N GLU A 116 26.89 -29.80 -9.55
CA GLU A 116 26.12 -28.63 -9.10
C GLU A 116 24.62 -28.92 -8.94
N PHE A 117 24.03 -29.73 -9.82
CA PHE A 117 22.64 -30.16 -9.68
C PHE A 117 22.43 -31.07 -8.47
N GLN A 118 23.36 -32.01 -8.24
CA GLN A 118 23.36 -32.87 -7.06
C GLN A 118 23.61 -32.07 -5.78
N ASP A 119 24.55 -31.13 -5.77
CA ASP A 119 24.82 -30.24 -4.63
C ASP A 119 23.62 -29.35 -4.30
N ASN A 120 22.94 -28.81 -5.29
CA ASN A 120 21.71 -28.03 -5.09
C ASN A 120 20.54 -28.89 -4.59
N ALA A 121 20.42 -30.11 -5.05
CA ALA A 121 19.45 -31.08 -4.54
C ALA A 121 19.77 -31.47 -3.09
N VAL A 122 21.03 -31.77 -2.79
CA VAL A 122 21.53 -32.12 -1.44
C VAL A 122 21.35 -30.92 -0.48
N ARG A 123 21.67 -29.70 -0.91
CA ARG A 123 21.41 -28.47 -0.13
C ARG A 123 19.91 -28.26 0.14
N ARG A 124 19.04 -28.51 -0.85
CA ARG A 124 17.58 -28.47 -0.66
C ARG A 124 17.09 -29.56 0.30
N PHE A 125 17.67 -30.76 0.25
CA PHE A 125 17.34 -31.84 1.16
C PHE A 125 17.89 -31.60 2.57
N ALA A 126 19.12 -31.09 2.71
CA ALA A 126 19.70 -30.71 4.00
C ALA A 126 18.95 -29.55 4.67
N TRP A 127 18.48 -28.58 3.86
CA TRP A 127 17.66 -27.49 4.35
C TRP A 127 16.24 -27.97 4.80
N ARG A 128 15.64 -28.94 4.10
CA ARG A 128 14.40 -29.63 4.54
C ARG A 128 14.55 -30.35 5.88
N ARG A 129 15.70 -30.98 6.15
CA ARG A 129 15.97 -31.66 7.43
C ARG A 129 16.09 -30.67 8.61
N LYS A 130 16.42 -29.40 8.36
CA LYS A 130 16.53 -28.35 9.40
C LYS A 130 15.21 -27.57 9.61
N MET A 131 14.26 -27.70 8.72
CA MET A 131 12.96 -27.00 8.83
C MET A 131 11.91 -27.96 9.41
N ASP A 132 11.28 -27.53 10.50
CA ASP A 132 10.16 -28.28 11.09
C ASP A 132 8.95 -28.35 10.16
N ASP A 133 8.12 -29.39 10.33
CA ASP A 133 6.93 -29.65 9.52
C ASP A 133 5.93 -28.49 9.54
N LEU A 134 5.79 -27.80 10.66
CA LEU A 134 4.89 -26.65 10.78
C LEU A 134 5.39 -25.49 9.91
N THR A 135 6.65 -25.10 10.02
CA THR A 135 7.23 -24.02 9.21
C THR A 135 7.16 -24.37 7.73
N TYR A 136 7.44 -25.62 7.35
CA TYR A 136 7.34 -26.07 5.97
C TYR A 136 5.91 -25.96 5.43
N THR A 137 4.94 -26.55 6.15
CA THR A 137 3.54 -26.56 5.70
C THR A 137 2.91 -25.17 5.70
N LEU A 138 3.30 -24.27 6.62
CA LEU A 138 2.88 -22.86 6.60
C LEU A 138 3.44 -22.10 5.40
N ARG A 139 4.69 -22.32 5.02
CA ARG A 139 5.25 -21.73 3.79
C ARG A 139 4.53 -22.22 2.56
N GLN A 140 4.20 -23.51 2.47
CA GLN A 140 3.38 -24.09 1.40
C GLN A 140 2.00 -23.43 1.36
N LEU A 141 1.36 -23.23 2.51
CA LEU A 141 0.06 -22.56 2.63
C LEU A 141 0.13 -21.12 2.09
N CYS A 142 1.17 -20.36 2.46
CA CYS A 142 1.40 -19.00 1.98
C CYS A 142 1.68 -18.95 0.47
N GLN A 143 2.43 -19.90 -0.07
CA GLN A 143 2.74 -19.97 -1.51
C GLN A 143 1.51 -20.27 -2.36
N ARG A 144 0.60 -21.11 -1.86
CA ARG A 144 -0.67 -21.45 -2.55
C ARG A 144 -1.70 -20.32 -2.47
N ASN A 145 -1.64 -19.49 -1.42
CA ASN A 145 -2.61 -18.42 -1.14
C ASN A 145 -1.91 -17.06 -1.14
N ARG A 146 -1.77 -16.45 -2.32
CA ARG A 146 -1.06 -15.18 -2.50
C ARG A 146 -1.96 -13.96 -2.37
N ASP A 147 -2.77 -13.92 -1.30
CA ASP A 147 -3.68 -12.79 -1.05
C ASP A 147 -2.91 -11.54 -0.61
N GLY A 148 -3.36 -10.38 -1.07
CA GLY A 148 -2.82 -9.09 -0.68
C GLY A 148 -1.55 -8.69 -1.46
N SER A 149 -0.95 -7.56 -1.07
CA SER A 149 0.26 -7.04 -1.69
C SER A 149 1.48 -7.94 -1.43
N TYR A 150 2.53 -7.79 -2.23
CA TYR A 150 3.81 -8.50 -1.99
C TYR A 150 4.37 -8.28 -0.58
N THR A 151 4.25 -7.07 -0.05
CA THR A 151 4.66 -6.75 1.33
C THR A 151 3.82 -7.53 2.34
N THR A 152 2.50 -7.55 2.17
CA THR A 152 1.59 -8.32 3.05
C THR A 152 1.92 -9.81 3.03
N GLN A 153 2.22 -10.37 1.85
CA GLN A 153 2.61 -11.78 1.72
C GLN A 153 3.93 -12.07 2.43
N ALA A 154 4.93 -11.20 2.26
CA ALA A 154 6.24 -11.33 2.92
C ALA A 154 6.11 -11.20 4.46
N ASP A 155 5.32 -10.25 4.95
CA ASP A 155 5.06 -10.06 6.38
C ASP A 155 4.33 -11.25 6.99
N ARG A 156 3.38 -11.82 6.25
CA ARG A 156 2.65 -13.03 6.65
C ARG A 156 3.60 -14.22 6.79
N ILE A 157 4.45 -14.47 5.80
CA ILE A 157 5.43 -15.56 5.86
C ILE A 157 6.37 -15.39 7.06
N ARG A 158 6.87 -14.18 7.30
CA ARG A 158 7.74 -13.87 8.45
C ARG A 158 7.02 -14.12 9.78
N SER A 159 5.82 -13.58 9.91
CA SER A 159 4.99 -13.69 11.12
C SER A 159 4.62 -15.14 11.44
N LEU A 160 4.17 -15.91 10.44
CA LEU A 160 3.80 -17.30 10.62
C LEU A 160 5.01 -18.21 10.86
N SER A 161 6.17 -17.92 10.24
CA SER A 161 7.42 -18.65 10.54
C SER A 161 7.90 -18.38 11.97
N LEU A 162 7.73 -17.14 12.48
CA LEU A 162 7.99 -16.82 13.87
C LEU A 162 7.04 -17.57 14.81
N ALA A 163 5.73 -17.58 14.52
CA ALA A 163 4.73 -18.31 15.29
C ALA A 163 5.03 -19.81 15.34
N ALA A 164 5.45 -20.42 14.22
CA ALA A 164 5.86 -21.84 14.20
C ALA A 164 7.03 -22.12 15.14
N ARG A 165 8.06 -21.28 15.12
CA ARG A 165 9.20 -21.40 16.02
C ARG A 165 8.77 -21.28 17.50
N GLN A 166 7.95 -20.27 17.81
CA GLN A 166 7.46 -20.01 19.16
C GLN A 166 6.59 -21.15 19.68
N LEU A 167 5.74 -21.74 18.83
CA LEU A 167 4.94 -22.93 19.20
C LEU A 167 5.82 -24.13 19.50
N ARG A 168 6.88 -24.36 18.72
CA ARG A 168 7.82 -25.45 18.99
C ARG A 168 8.57 -25.24 20.31
N GLU A 169 9.00 -24.01 20.60
CA GLU A 169 9.60 -23.63 21.88
C GLU A 169 8.65 -23.83 23.06
N ALA A 170 7.33 -23.66 22.83
CA ALA A 170 6.28 -23.95 23.81
C ALA A 170 5.89 -25.42 23.91
N GLY A 171 6.67 -26.34 23.29
CA GLY A 171 6.47 -27.78 23.39
C GLY A 171 5.58 -28.41 22.31
N PHE A 172 5.02 -27.64 21.37
CA PHE A 172 4.19 -28.15 20.27
C PHE A 172 5.07 -28.60 19.08
N GLN A 173 5.78 -29.72 19.23
CA GLN A 173 6.83 -30.11 18.29
C GLN A 173 6.32 -30.78 17.01
N GLN A 174 5.28 -31.61 17.08
CA GLN A 174 4.78 -32.39 15.93
C GLN A 174 3.53 -31.76 15.32
N MET A 175 3.66 -30.54 14.80
CA MET A 175 2.56 -29.82 14.19
C MET A 175 2.69 -29.68 12.68
N LYS A 176 1.55 -29.68 11.97
CA LYS A 176 1.39 -29.23 10.60
C LYS A 176 0.46 -28.03 10.55
N ALA A 177 0.41 -27.30 9.44
CA ALA A 177 -0.46 -26.15 9.32
C ALA A 177 -1.94 -26.49 9.60
N SER A 178 -2.41 -27.68 9.23
CA SER A 178 -3.78 -28.17 9.52
C SER A 178 -4.06 -28.45 10.99
N SER A 179 -3.01 -28.57 11.83
CA SER A 179 -3.14 -28.94 13.26
C SER A 179 -3.49 -27.77 14.18
N LEU A 180 -3.66 -26.55 13.66
CA LEU A 180 -4.00 -25.38 14.49
C LEU A 180 -5.27 -25.63 15.32
N LYS A 181 -5.19 -25.29 16.61
CA LYS A 181 -6.28 -25.35 17.61
C LYS A 181 -6.22 -24.11 18.49
N GLY A 182 -7.30 -23.83 19.24
CA GLY A 182 -7.38 -22.69 20.16
C GLY A 182 -6.22 -22.61 21.15
N LYS A 183 -5.80 -23.74 21.74
CA LYS A 183 -4.65 -23.79 22.66
C LYS A 183 -3.33 -23.28 22.09
N HIS A 184 -3.11 -23.46 20.78
CA HIS A 184 -1.89 -22.95 20.11
C HIS A 184 -1.94 -21.43 19.93
N ALA A 185 -3.11 -20.89 19.59
CA ALA A 185 -3.33 -19.45 19.49
C ALA A 185 -3.21 -18.78 20.87
N GLN A 186 -3.75 -19.43 21.91
CA GLN A 186 -3.67 -18.97 23.29
C GLN A 186 -2.21 -18.91 23.78
N ALA A 187 -1.44 -19.97 23.60
CA ALA A 187 -0.03 -20.02 23.99
C ALA A 187 0.81 -18.91 23.29
N LEU A 188 0.53 -18.60 22.00
CA LEU A 188 1.18 -17.50 21.30
C LEU A 188 0.76 -16.14 21.89
N LEU A 189 -0.51 -15.96 22.20
CA LEU A 189 -1.03 -14.71 22.75
C LEU A 189 -0.43 -14.43 24.14
N GLU A 190 -0.44 -15.40 25.03
CA GLU A 190 0.16 -15.32 26.37
C GLU A 190 1.64 -14.96 26.30
N ARG A 191 2.38 -15.61 25.40
CA ARG A 191 3.77 -15.29 25.14
C ARG A 191 3.94 -13.85 24.70
N TRP A 192 3.17 -13.36 23.72
CA TRP A 192 3.29 -12.00 23.18
C TRP A 192 2.90 -10.93 24.22
N GLN A 193 1.95 -11.23 25.08
CA GLN A 193 1.59 -10.37 26.22
C GLN A 193 2.71 -10.36 27.28
N GLY A 194 3.25 -11.53 27.61
CA GLY A 194 4.38 -11.66 28.55
C GLY A 194 5.68 -11.03 28.05
N GLU A 195 5.92 -11.04 26.72
CA GLU A 195 7.03 -10.31 26.09
C GLU A 195 6.81 -8.77 26.06
N GLY A 196 5.67 -8.26 26.55
CA GLY A 196 5.34 -6.83 26.59
C GLY A 196 5.14 -6.21 25.19
N LEU A 197 4.73 -6.99 24.18
CA LEU A 197 4.54 -6.47 22.83
C LEU A 197 3.40 -5.46 22.77
N SER A 198 3.58 -4.41 21.96
CA SER A 198 2.52 -3.42 21.76
C SER A 198 1.25 -4.06 21.20
N SER A 199 0.07 -3.55 21.62
CA SER A 199 -1.24 -3.97 21.11
C SER A 199 -1.30 -3.96 19.57
N GLY A 200 -0.63 -3.01 18.92
CA GLY A 200 -0.55 -2.95 17.46
C GLY A 200 0.21 -4.14 16.84
N THR A 201 1.31 -4.57 17.47
CA THR A 201 2.09 -5.74 17.04
C THR A 201 1.29 -7.02 17.23
N ILE A 202 0.64 -7.19 18.39
CA ILE A 202 -0.21 -8.33 18.68
C ILE A 202 -1.37 -8.40 17.69
N LYS A 203 -2.08 -7.30 17.44
CA LYS A 203 -3.19 -7.25 16.45
C LYS A 203 -2.74 -7.66 15.04
N ASN A 204 -1.55 -7.21 14.61
CA ASN A 204 -1.00 -7.63 13.31
C ASN A 204 -0.69 -9.12 13.26
N ARG A 205 -0.09 -9.70 14.32
CA ARG A 205 0.18 -11.13 14.41
C ARG A 205 -1.13 -11.95 14.46
N LEU A 206 -2.12 -11.49 15.21
CA LEU A 206 -3.45 -12.12 15.26
C LEU A 206 -4.15 -12.10 13.89
N SER A 207 -3.99 -11.03 13.10
CA SER A 207 -4.55 -11.01 11.74
C SER A 207 -3.96 -12.11 10.85
N HIS A 208 -2.66 -12.40 10.99
CA HIS A 208 -2.02 -13.51 10.28
C HIS A 208 -2.43 -14.89 10.81
N LEU A 209 -2.69 -15.02 12.12
CA LEU A 209 -3.24 -16.28 12.67
C LEU A 209 -4.67 -16.52 12.21
N ARG A 210 -5.52 -15.47 12.14
CA ARG A 210 -6.89 -15.60 11.60
C ARG A 210 -6.86 -15.99 10.13
N TRP A 211 -5.96 -15.38 9.34
CA TRP A 211 -5.75 -15.78 7.96
C TRP A 211 -5.32 -17.26 7.86
N TRP A 212 -4.40 -17.74 8.72
CA TRP A 212 -4.00 -19.14 8.76
C TRP A 212 -5.20 -20.03 9.12
N ALA A 213 -5.97 -19.71 10.15
CA ALA A 213 -7.17 -20.45 10.55
C ALA A 213 -8.21 -20.50 9.42
N GLU A 214 -8.43 -19.39 8.70
CA GLU A 214 -9.32 -19.32 7.54
C GLU A 214 -8.88 -20.26 6.42
N LYS A 215 -7.60 -20.25 6.05
CA LYS A 215 -7.08 -21.06 4.93
C LYS A 215 -7.08 -22.58 5.21
N ILE A 216 -7.24 -22.98 6.46
CA ILE A 216 -7.40 -24.39 6.84
C ILE A 216 -8.85 -24.74 7.24
N GLY A 217 -9.81 -23.86 6.95
CA GLY A 217 -11.23 -24.08 7.23
C GLY A 217 -11.62 -24.04 8.72
N LYS A 218 -10.85 -23.33 9.55
CA LYS A 218 -11.03 -23.28 11.02
C LYS A 218 -11.18 -21.83 11.53
N SER A 219 -11.93 -20.99 10.86
CA SER A 219 -12.08 -19.55 11.17
C SER A 219 -12.56 -19.27 12.61
N GLY A 220 -13.29 -20.18 13.23
CA GLY A 220 -13.79 -20.04 14.61
C GLY A 220 -12.75 -20.25 15.72
N ILE A 221 -11.49 -20.60 15.42
CA ILE A 221 -10.44 -20.81 16.44
C ILE A 221 -10.14 -19.54 17.23
N LEU A 222 -10.21 -18.37 16.56
CA LEU A 222 -9.93 -17.07 17.15
C LEU A 222 -11.16 -16.18 17.03
N PRO A 223 -11.59 -15.52 18.12
CA PRO A 223 -12.65 -14.52 18.05
C PRO A 223 -12.27 -13.38 17.09
N ALA A 224 -13.27 -12.81 16.43
CA ALA A 224 -13.06 -11.67 15.52
C ALA A 224 -12.62 -10.43 16.28
N ASP A 225 -13.20 -10.20 17.45
CA ASP A 225 -12.89 -9.08 18.33
C ASP A 225 -11.63 -9.36 19.18
N ASN A 226 -10.69 -8.40 19.15
CA ASN A 226 -9.45 -8.49 19.92
C ASN A 226 -9.65 -8.18 21.41
N THR A 227 -10.73 -7.50 21.81
CA THR A 227 -11.02 -7.18 23.21
C THR A 227 -11.31 -8.46 23.99
N GLN A 228 -11.97 -9.45 23.37
CA GLN A 228 -12.18 -10.79 23.93
C GLN A 228 -10.87 -11.56 24.20
N LEU A 229 -9.78 -11.13 23.57
CA LEU A 229 -8.44 -11.68 23.75
C LEU A 229 -7.58 -10.84 24.72
N GLY A 230 -8.18 -9.88 25.43
CA GLY A 230 -7.44 -8.98 26.33
C GLY A 230 -6.47 -8.04 25.60
N VAL A 231 -6.64 -7.83 24.30
CA VAL A 231 -5.77 -6.93 23.51
C VAL A 231 -6.41 -5.56 23.39
N ALA A 232 -5.86 -4.59 24.09
CA ALA A 232 -6.37 -3.22 24.14
C ALA A 232 -6.43 -2.56 22.76
N ASP A 233 -7.35 -1.61 22.60
CA ASP A 233 -7.47 -0.85 21.36
C ASP A 233 -6.28 0.06 21.10
N ARG A 234 -5.90 0.16 19.84
CA ARG A 234 -4.80 1.03 19.42
C ARG A 234 -5.27 2.47 19.37
N ARG A 235 -4.63 3.33 20.18
CA ARG A 235 -4.82 4.78 20.06
C ARG A 235 -3.98 5.32 18.90
N TYR A 236 -4.65 5.75 17.83
CA TYR A 236 -3.97 6.31 16.65
C TYR A 236 -3.72 7.80 16.78
N VAL A 237 -4.60 8.54 17.45
CA VAL A 237 -4.50 9.98 17.69
C VAL A 237 -4.07 10.20 19.14
N THR A 238 -2.89 10.78 19.32
CA THR A 238 -2.28 10.99 20.65
C THR A 238 -2.17 12.47 21.04
N ASN A 239 -2.45 13.40 20.11
CA ASN A 239 -2.19 14.84 20.24
C ASN A 239 -0.72 15.16 20.60
N ILE A 240 0.19 14.26 20.29
CA ILE A 240 1.64 14.46 20.44
C ILE A 240 2.23 14.54 19.04
N SER A 241 2.95 15.61 18.75
CA SER A 241 3.60 15.80 17.46
C SER A 241 4.63 14.69 17.22
N LYS A 242 4.62 14.13 16.02
CA LYS A 242 5.63 13.23 15.47
C LYS A 242 6.36 13.90 14.32
N ALA A 243 6.23 15.21 14.21
CA ALA A 243 6.95 16.00 13.23
C ALA A 243 8.47 15.83 13.41
N GLN A 244 9.16 15.84 12.29
CA GLN A 244 10.63 15.79 12.22
C GLN A 244 11.07 16.82 11.19
N GLU A 245 12.21 17.42 11.45
CA GLU A 245 12.91 18.29 10.53
C GLU A 245 14.19 17.61 10.06
N LEU A 246 14.67 18.00 8.89
CA LEU A 246 15.90 17.43 8.34
C LEU A 246 17.14 17.91 9.09
N GLY A 247 17.15 19.16 9.54
CA GLY A 247 18.24 19.77 10.26
C GLY A 247 19.61 19.54 9.58
N THR A 248 20.67 19.57 10.36
CA THR A 248 22.05 19.29 9.91
C THR A 248 22.28 17.84 9.52
N GLY A 249 21.40 16.92 9.91
CA GLY A 249 21.49 15.51 9.53
C GLY A 249 21.39 15.28 8.01
N LEU A 250 20.77 16.20 7.27
CA LEU A 250 20.70 16.13 5.81
C LEU A 250 22.10 16.24 5.17
N GLU A 251 22.99 17.05 5.73
CA GLU A 251 24.35 17.26 5.23
C GLU A 251 25.21 16.00 5.37
N GLN A 252 24.89 15.14 6.34
CA GLN A 252 25.57 13.87 6.57
C GLN A 252 25.12 12.75 5.60
N ILE A 253 24.10 13.02 4.77
CA ILE A 253 23.66 12.08 3.73
C ILE A 253 24.55 12.21 2.50
N ASN A 254 25.37 11.21 2.20
CA ASN A 254 26.29 11.23 1.08
C ASN A 254 25.62 10.95 -0.29
N ASP A 255 24.58 10.06 -0.30
CA ASP A 255 23.87 9.73 -1.53
C ASP A 255 22.91 10.87 -1.92
N VAL A 256 23.21 11.53 -3.06
CA VAL A 256 22.46 12.70 -3.55
C VAL A 256 20.99 12.38 -3.88
N HIS A 257 20.68 11.16 -4.32
CA HIS A 257 19.30 10.73 -4.58
C HIS A 257 18.52 10.54 -3.28
N VAL A 258 19.18 10.05 -2.22
CA VAL A 258 18.56 9.95 -0.88
C VAL A 258 18.31 11.34 -0.32
N ARG A 259 19.27 12.25 -0.42
CA ARG A 259 19.14 13.66 0.02
C ARG A 259 17.94 14.32 -0.66
N MET A 260 17.88 14.26 -1.98
CA MET A 260 16.75 14.78 -2.77
C MET A 260 15.41 14.14 -2.36
N GLY A 261 15.38 12.81 -2.16
CA GLY A 261 14.18 12.10 -1.72
C GLY A 261 13.68 12.56 -0.34
N LEU A 262 14.58 12.91 0.59
CA LEU A 262 14.24 13.49 1.90
C LEU A 262 13.70 14.92 1.76
N GLN A 263 14.34 15.74 0.93
CA GLN A 263 13.86 17.11 0.63
C GLN A 263 12.45 17.10 0.03
N LEU A 264 12.17 16.20 -0.92
CA LEU A 264 10.82 16.03 -1.47
C LEU A 264 9.80 15.55 -0.43
N GLN A 265 10.21 14.69 0.51
CA GLN A 265 9.34 14.27 1.62
C GLN A 265 9.01 15.45 2.53
N ALA A 266 9.98 16.31 2.84
CA ALA A 266 9.77 17.50 3.65
C ALA A 266 8.91 18.55 2.95
N ALA A 267 9.25 18.88 1.70
CA ALA A 267 8.57 19.92 0.91
C ALA A 267 7.12 19.61 0.54
N PHE A 268 6.79 18.34 0.26
CA PHE A 268 5.49 17.92 -0.27
C PHE A 268 4.78 16.85 0.58
N GLY A 269 5.30 16.52 1.73
CA GLY A 269 4.74 15.47 2.56
C GLY A 269 4.70 14.09 1.90
N LEU A 270 5.61 13.79 0.97
CA LEU A 270 5.63 12.52 0.25
C LEU A 270 5.93 11.35 1.18
N ARG A 271 5.36 10.18 0.86
CA ARG A 271 5.83 8.94 1.48
C ARG A 271 7.19 8.57 0.89
N ARG A 272 8.01 7.85 1.65
CA ARG A 272 9.34 7.41 1.19
C ARG A 272 9.33 6.74 -0.19
N GLU A 273 8.37 5.85 -0.44
CA GLU A 273 8.24 5.18 -1.73
C GLU A 273 7.92 6.16 -2.87
N GLU A 274 7.04 7.13 -2.61
CA GLU A 274 6.65 8.16 -3.56
C GLU A 274 7.87 9.05 -3.92
N ALA A 275 8.68 9.42 -2.92
CA ALA A 275 9.88 10.22 -3.12
C ALA A 275 10.98 9.46 -3.88
N ILE A 276 11.22 8.17 -3.57
CA ILE A 276 12.20 7.34 -4.29
C ILE A 276 11.79 7.13 -5.76
N LYS A 277 10.50 6.91 -6.01
CA LYS A 277 9.95 6.68 -7.36
C LYS A 277 9.65 7.97 -8.12
N PHE A 278 9.86 9.13 -7.52
CA PHE A 278 9.51 10.43 -8.09
C PHE A 278 10.19 10.65 -9.44
N GLN A 279 9.43 11.07 -10.45
CA GLN A 279 9.88 11.42 -11.80
C GLN A 279 9.61 12.90 -12.01
N PRO A 280 10.61 13.77 -11.91
CA PRO A 280 10.41 15.23 -11.97
C PRO A 280 9.70 15.70 -13.24
N SER A 281 10.13 15.20 -14.41
CA SER A 281 9.55 15.54 -15.72
C SER A 281 8.07 15.20 -15.87
N TYR A 282 7.59 14.17 -15.16
CA TYR A 282 6.18 13.84 -15.11
C TYR A 282 5.46 14.63 -14.02
N ALA A 283 6.07 14.75 -12.86
CA ALA A 283 5.40 15.24 -11.67
C ALA A 283 5.16 16.75 -11.66
N ASP A 284 6.11 17.54 -12.13
CA ASP A 284 5.98 19.01 -12.16
C ASP A 284 4.97 19.44 -13.22
N ARG A 285 3.91 20.16 -12.77
CA ARG A 285 2.83 20.69 -13.61
C ARG A 285 2.71 22.21 -13.54
N GLY A 286 3.74 22.88 -13.03
CA GLY A 286 3.81 24.33 -12.89
C GLY A 286 3.27 24.80 -11.54
N ASP A 287 1.99 24.69 -11.27
CA ASP A 287 1.34 25.14 -10.03
C ASP A 287 1.16 24.01 -8.98
N HIS A 288 1.33 22.77 -9.40
CA HIS A 288 1.23 21.60 -8.53
C HIS A 288 2.13 20.46 -8.99
N ILE A 289 2.36 19.48 -8.12
CA ILE A 289 2.91 18.19 -8.52
C ILE A 289 1.80 17.15 -8.66
N SER A 290 1.95 16.26 -9.66
CA SER A 290 1.06 15.12 -9.89
C SER A 290 1.80 13.82 -9.56
N LEU A 291 1.20 12.95 -8.75
CA LEU A 291 1.78 11.68 -8.32
C LEU A 291 1.04 10.50 -8.96
N LYS A 292 1.76 9.68 -9.70
CA LYS A 292 1.20 8.47 -10.34
C LYS A 292 0.66 7.49 -9.32
N GLY A 293 -0.46 6.84 -9.64
CA GLY A 293 -1.02 5.78 -8.82
C GLY A 293 -0.04 4.65 -8.51
N SER A 294 0.86 4.31 -9.44
CA SER A 294 1.91 3.29 -9.25
C SER A 294 2.96 3.64 -8.19
N TRP A 295 3.09 4.92 -7.80
CA TRP A 295 3.99 5.35 -6.72
C TRP A 295 3.30 5.35 -5.36
N THR A 296 1.97 5.51 -5.36
CA THR A 296 1.18 5.76 -4.15
C THR A 296 0.67 4.47 -3.52
N LYS A 297 0.53 4.48 -2.20
CA LYS A 297 -0.12 3.39 -1.48
C LYS A 297 -1.61 3.34 -1.85
N GLY A 298 -2.05 2.19 -2.36
CA GLY A 298 -3.43 1.99 -2.80
C GLY A 298 -3.71 2.34 -4.26
N GLY A 299 -2.67 2.73 -5.03
CA GLY A 299 -2.78 2.94 -6.49
C GLY A 299 -3.58 4.18 -6.90
N ARG A 300 -3.71 5.18 -6.02
CA ARG A 300 -4.48 6.39 -6.30
C ARG A 300 -3.56 7.55 -6.67
N GLU A 301 -3.85 8.16 -7.77
CA GLU A 301 -3.23 9.42 -8.17
C GLU A 301 -3.68 10.55 -7.25
N ARG A 302 -2.80 11.54 -7.07
CA ARG A 302 -3.14 12.76 -6.35
C ARG A 302 -2.25 13.92 -6.78
N THR A 303 -2.70 15.11 -6.49
CA THR A 303 -1.95 16.35 -6.69
C THR A 303 -1.60 16.98 -5.35
N VAL A 304 -0.48 17.71 -5.31
CA VAL A 304 -0.09 18.53 -4.16
C VAL A 304 0.30 19.90 -4.72
N PRO A 305 -0.33 21.00 -4.26
CA PRO A 305 -0.04 22.33 -4.78
C PRO A 305 1.37 22.78 -4.40
N ILE A 306 1.95 23.63 -5.23
CA ILE A 306 3.21 24.32 -4.97
C ILE A 306 2.83 25.68 -4.43
N THR A 307 3.14 25.92 -3.17
CA THR A 307 2.70 27.12 -2.42
C THR A 307 3.87 27.93 -1.84
N THR A 308 5.10 27.39 -1.93
CA THR A 308 6.29 28.06 -1.39
C THR A 308 7.46 28.01 -2.39
N THR A 309 8.41 28.96 -2.22
CA THR A 309 9.64 29.02 -3.01
C THR A 309 10.51 27.79 -2.78
N GLU A 310 10.60 27.31 -1.53
CA GLU A 310 11.38 26.12 -1.18
C GLU A 310 10.87 24.88 -1.91
N GLN A 311 9.55 24.73 -2.09
CA GLN A 311 8.97 23.66 -2.88
C GLN A 311 9.43 23.75 -4.36
N ARG A 312 9.45 24.96 -4.92
CA ARG A 312 9.88 25.20 -6.29
C ARG A 312 11.37 24.90 -6.46
N ASP A 313 12.23 25.33 -5.52
CA ASP A 313 13.67 25.10 -5.56
C ASP A 313 14.01 23.60 -5.53
N VAL A 314 13.35 22.83 -4.67
CA VAL A 314 13.51 21.37 -4.62
C VAL A 314 13.10 20.72 -5.94
N LEU A 315 12.01 21.20 -6.58
CA LEU A 315 11.56 20.67 -7.87
C LEU A 315 12.51 21.04 -9.02
N GLN A 316 13.12 22.23 -9.00
CA GLN A 316 14.10 22.64 -10.00
C GLN A 316 15.42 21.87 -9.89
N ALA A 317 15.80 21.45 -8.69
CA ALA A 317 17.00 20.65 -8.45
C ALA A 317 16.81 19.16 -8.83
N ALA A 318 15.61 18.61 -8.72
CA ALA A 318 15.34 17.18 -8.91
C ALA A 318 15.65 16.64 -10.32
N PRO A 319 15.40 17.34 -11.47
CA PRO A 319 15.72 16.88 -12.81
C PRO A 319 17.21 16.64 -13.05
N HIS A 320 18.08 17.40 -12.41
CA HIS A 320 19.54 17.24 -12.55
C HIS A 320 20.02 15.87 -12.07
N LEU A 321 19.29 15.22 -11.16
CA LEU A 321 19.60 13.89 -10.66
C LEU A 321 18.85 12.78 -11.40
N ALA A 322 17.59 13.03 -11.76
CA ALA A 322 16.71 12.02 -12.32
C ALA A 322 16.78 11.93 -13.85
N SER A 323 17.38 12.94 -14.51
CA SER A 323 17.31 13.07 -15.97
C SER A 323 15.85 12.94 -16.45
N THR A 324 15.58 12.03 -17.37
CA THR A 324 14.21 11.72 -17.84
C THR A 324 13.51 10.62 -17.01
N GLY A 325 14.21 10.02 -16.07
CA GLY A 325 13.75 8.90 -15.25
C GLY A 325 13.24 9.29 -13.86
N SER A 326 13.30 8.33 -12.94
CA SER A 326 12.98 8.51 -11.53
C SER A 326 14.24 8.83 -10.71
N LEU A 327 14.05 9.20 -9.45
CA LEU A 327 15.16 9.33 -8.50
C LEU A 327 15.80 7.98 -8.08
N ILE A 328 15.41 6.88 -8.72
CA ILE A 328 16.13 5.62 -8.60
C ILE A 328 17.30 5.65 -9.59
N PRO A 329 18.58 5.55 -9.12
CA PRO A 329 19.73 5.47 -10.02
C PRO A 329 19.57 4.35 -11.06
N ALA A 330 20.04 4.55 -12.29
CA ALA A 330 19.88 3.61 -13.39
C ALA A 330 20.43 2.20 -13.10
N ASN A 331 21.48 2.11 -12.27
CA ASN A 331 22.12 0.86 -11.85
C ASN A 331 21.46 0.22 -10.63
N LYS A 332 20.33 0.70 -10.13
CA LYS A 332 19.66 0.19 -8.92
C LYS A 332 18.19 -0.10 -9.17
N THR A 333 17.71 -1.12 -8.49
CA THR A 333 16.26 -1.37 -8.33
C THR A 333 15.69 -0.51 -7.20
N TYR A 334 14.37 -0.34 -7.17
CA TYR A 334 13.68 0.32 -6.05
C TYR A 334 14.07 -0.26 -4.68
N ILE A 335 14.16 -1.60 -4.57
CA ILE A 335 14.50 -2.25 -3.31
C ILE A 335 15.93 -1.92 -2.87
N GLN A 336 16.88 -1.91 -3.81
CA GLN A 336 18.25 -1.52 -3.52
C GLN A 336 18.34 -0.07 -3.07
N GLN A 337 17.69 0.88 -3.79
CA GLN A 337 17.70 2.29 -3.41
C GLN A 337 17.00 2.53 -2.06
N ARG A 338 15.93 1.79 -1.75
CA ARG A 338 15.30 1.84 -0.44
C ARG A 338 16.25 1.39 0.68
N HIS A 339 17.05 0.35 0.45
CA HIS A 339 18.05 -0.10 1.44
C HIS A 339 19.18 0.92 1.60
N VAL A 340 19.61 1.56 0.50
CA VAL A 340 20.57 2.68 0.57
C VAL A 340 20.00 3.83 1.41
N CYS A 341 18.73 4.21 1.17
CA CYS A 341 18.05 5.24 1.96
C CYS A 341 18.01 4.87 3.46
N ASP A 342 17.62 3.63 3.80
CA ASP A 342 17.56 3.17 5.19
C ASP A 342 18.97 3.19 5.84
N GLY A 343 20.01 2.78 5.10
CA GLY A 343 21.40 2.79 5.57
C GLY A 343 21.96 4.20 5.78
N GLN A 344 21.76 5.08 4.80
CA GLN A 344 22.21 6.48 4.86
C GLN A 344 21.54 7.25 6.00
N CYS A 345 20.20 7.13 6.14
CA CYS A 345 19.48 7.76 7.25
C CYS A 345 20.00 7.27 8.61
N LYS A 346 20.22 5.95 8.75
CA LYS A 346 20.77 5.37 9.99
C LYS A 346 22.17 5.89 10.30
N ALA A 347 23.05 5.98 9.29
CA ALA A 347 24.43 6.48 9.46
C ALA A 347 24.44 7.96 9.84
N ALA A 348 23.51 8.77 9.32
CA ALA A 348 23.32 10.18 9.66
C ALA A 348 22.53 10.41 10.96
N GLY A 349 22.24 9.37 11.75
CA GLY A 349 21.44 9.48 12.96
C GLY A 349 19.95 9.85 12.73
N LEU A 350 19.50 9.88 11.48
CA LEU A 350 18.13 10.20 11.13
C LEU A 350 17.22 8.97 11.32
N SER A 351 16.19 9.15 12.12
CA SER A 351 15.20 8.11 12.40
C SER A 351 13.77 8.65 12.22
N HIS A 352 12.82 7.76 12.05
CA HIS A 352 11.40 8.13 11.97
C HIS A 352 11.07 9.16 10.87
N MET A 353 11.73 9.10 9.69
CA MET A 353 11.58 10.07 8.59
C MET A 353 10.15 10.23 8.04
N HIS A 354 9.21 9.37 8.44
CA HIS A 354 7.78 9.63 8.23
C HIS A 354 7.31 10.89 8.99
N GLY A 355 8.07 11.35 9.99
CA GLY A 355 7.87 12.61 10.69
C GLY A 355 7.95 13.84 9.78
N LEU A 356 8.70 13.82 8.69
CA LEU A 356 8.71 14.89 7.68
C LEU A 356 7.30 15.15 7.10
N ARG A 357 6.54 14.09 6.90
CA ARG A 357 5.16 14.21 6.45
C ARG A 357 4.22 14.72 7.54
N HIS A 358 4.51 14.45 8.81
CA HIS A 358 3.81 15.08 9.92
C HIS A 358 4.11 16.58 9.98
N GLN A 359 5.37 16.98 9.79
CA GLN A 359 5.78 18.37 9.72
C GLN A 359 5.08 19.12 8.60
N TYR A 360 5.12 18.56 7.37
CA TYR A 360 4.37 19.12 6.24
C TYR A 360 2.89 19.35 6.56
N ALA A 361 2.22 18.34 7.13
CA ALA A 361 0.80 18.45 7.46
C ALA A 361 0.51 19.53 8.49
N GLN A 362 1.37 19.66 9.51
CA GLN A 362 1.22 20.66 10.58
C GLN A 362 1.50 22.06 10.07
N ASN A 363 2.57 22.28 9.30
CA ASN A 363 2.87 23.57 8.67
C ASN A 363 1.76 24.00 7.70
N ARG A 364 1.27 23.04 6.89
CA ARG A 364 0.17 23.32 5.97
C ARG A 364 -1.12 23.68 6.67
N TYR A 365 -1.41 23.03 7.80
CA TYR A 365 -2.55 23.35 8.63
C TYR A 365 -2.45 24.78 9.20
N GLU A 366 -1.31 25.14 9.74
CA GLU A 366 -1.06 26.48 10.27
C GLU A 366 -1.19 27.55 9.17
N THR A 367 -0.63 27.31 7.99
CA THR A 367 -0.82 28.21 6.81
C THR A 367 -2.29 28.41 6.46
N LEU A 368 -3.11 27.35 6.53
CA LEU A 368 -4.53 27.39 6.14
C LEU A 368 -5.44 28.00 7.22
N THR A 369 -5.07 27.89 8.49
CA THR A 369 -5.92 28.28 9.62
C THR A 369 -5.43 29.52 10.36
N GLY A 370 -4.14 29.82 10.30
CA GLY A 370 -3.50 30.89 11.08
C GLY A 370 -3.13 30.49 12.51
N TRP A 371 -3.30 29.22 12.89
CA TRP A 371 -2.89 28.72 14.22
C TRP A 371 -2.31 27.28 14.11
N PRO A 372 -1.47 26.85 15.06
CA PRO A 372 -0.87 25.54 15.07
C PRO A 372 -1.91 24.41 15.18
N ALA A 373 -1.59 23.24 14.63
CA ALA A 373 -2.41 22.05 14.79
C ALA A 373 -2.45 21.58 16.26
N PRO A 374 -3.53 20.93 16.75
CA PRO A 374 -3.61 20.42 18.12
C PRO A 374 -2.42 19.52 18.52
N ALA A 375 -1.89 18.70 17.58
CA ALA A 375 -0.70 17.90 17.84
C ALA A 375 0.58 18.73 18.00
N ALA A 376 0.64 19.93 17.42
CA ALA A 376 1.75 20.89 17.50
C ALA A 376 1.57 21.92 18.63
N GLY A 377 0.66 21.68 19.58
CA GLY A 377 0.40 22.58 20.70
C GLY A 377 -0.70 23.62 20.47
N GLY A 378 -1.37 23.56 19.32
CA GLY A 378 -2.51 24.44 19.03
C GLY A 378 -3.78 24.08 19.79
N PRO A 379 -4.84 24.89 19.65
CA PRO A 379 -6.09 24.70 20.40
C PRO A 379 -6.76 23.38 20.00
N PRO A 380 -7.27 22.61 20.97
CA PRO A 380 -8.07 21.42 20.67
C PRO A 380 -9.37 21.80 19.97
N VAL A 381 -9.85 20.96 19.06
CA VAL A 381 -11.05 21.23 18.24
C VAL A 381 -12.27 21.58 19.09
N ARG A 382 -12.38 21.05 20.31
CA ARG A 382 -13.51 21.32 21.22
C ARG A 382 -13.55 22.77 21.73
N THR A 383 -12.41 23.49 21.72
CA THR A 383 -12.31 24.89 22.20
C THR A 383 -12.45 25.91 21.07
N LEU A 384 -12.53 25.48 19.82
CA LEU A 384 -12.68 26.37 18.68
C LEU A 384 -14.08 26.96 18.62
N SER A 385 -14.17 28.24 18.21
CA SER A 385 -15.45 28.87 17.84
C SER A 385 -16.05 28.19 16.59
N ASP A 386 -17.32 28.46 16.29
CA ASP A 386 -17.98 27.85 15.15
C ASP A 386 -17.33 28.25 13.82
N THR A 387 -16.89 29.50 13.68
CA THR A 387 -16.14 29.96 12.50
C THR A 387 -14.81 29.21 12.37
N GLN A 388 -14.06 29.08 13.49
CA GLN A 388 -12.80 28.33 13.50
C GLN A 388 -13.00 26.84 13.21
N ARG A 389 -14.10 26.21 13.65
CA ARG A 389 -14.42 24.81 13.31
C ARG A 389 -14.68 24.61 11.83
N ILE A 390 -15.32 25.55 11.16
CA ILE A 390 -15.50 25.52 9.71
C ILE A 390 -14.14 25.58 9.02
N GLN A 391 -13.26 26.49 9.44
CA GLN A 391 -11.91 26.65 8.90
C GLN A 391 -11.03 25.40 9.17
N ASP A 392 -11.06 24.85 10.41
CA ASP A 392 -10.38 23.59 10.76
C ASP A 392 -10.83 22.43 9.86
N THR A 393 -12.14 22.32 9.64
CA THR A 393 -12.70 21.25 8.81
C THR A 393 -12.23 21.38 7.36
N ALA A 394 -12.27 22.59 6.79
CA ALA A 394 -11.81 22.88 5.44
C ALA A 394 -10.31 22.57 5.28
N ALA A 395 -9.49 23.04 6.22
CA ALA A 395 -8.05 22.78 6.24
C ALA A 395 -7.74 21.26 6.29
N ARG A 396 -8.45 20.51 7.14
CA ARG A 396 -8.29 19.05 7.24
C ARG A 396 -8.69 18.33 5.95
N GLN A 397 -9.71 18.80 5.24
CA GLN A 397 -10.10 18.25 3.95
C GLN A 397 -9.02 18.46 2.89
N ILE A 398 -8.51 19.69 2.77
CA ILE A 398 -7.41 20.03 1.83
C ILE A 398 -6.20 19.13 2.11
N ILE A 399 -5.73 19.10 3.35
CA ILE A 399 -4.57 18.29 3.75
C ILE A 399 -4.81 16.79 3.53
N SER A 400 -6.03 16.31 3.78
CA SER A 400 -6.40 14.92 3.53
C SER A 400 -6.24 14.55 2.04
N GLN A 401 -6.64 15.43 1.13
CA GLN A 401 -6.48 15.28 -0.31
C GLN A 401 -4.99 15.32 -0.71
N GLU A 402 -4.26 16.36 -0.28
CA GLU A 402 -2.81 16.51 -0.54
C GLU A 402 -2.02 15.29 -0.06
N LEU A 403 -2.37 14.73 1.10
CA LEU A 403 -1.76 13.54 1.64
C LEU A 403 -2.30 12.22 1.05
N GLY A 404 -3.36 12.25 0.25
CA GLY A 404 -3.99 11.07 -0.33
C GLY A 404 -4.56 10.12 0.73
N HIS A 405 -5.29 10.67 1.71
CA HIS A 405 -6.01 9.90 2.69
C HIS A 405 -7.42 9.58 2.19
N GLU A 406 -7.83 8.33 2.36
CA GLU A 406 -9.17 7.87 1.94
C GLU A 406 -10.28 8.35 2.91
N ARG A 407 -9.89 8.60 4.17
CA ARG A 407 -10.77 8.98 5.26
C ARG A 407 -10.16 10.12 6.05
N LEU A 408 -10.96 11.14 6.35
CA LEU A 408 -10.51 12.31 7.13
C LEU A 408 -9.95 11.94 8.51
N GLN A 409 -10.46 10.85 9.11
CA GLN A 409 -9.97 10.37 10.40
C GLN A 409 -8.47 10.01 10.38
N VAL A 410 -7.92 9.65 9.19
CA VAL A 410 -6.49 9.39 9.06
C VAL A 410 -5.67 10.67 9.23
N THR A 411 -6.19 11.81 8.77
CA THR A 411 -5.53 13.12 8.92
C THR A 411 -5.39 13.54 10.38
N ALA A 412 -6.32 13.13 11.25
CA ALA A 412 -6.21 13.37 12.69
C ALA A 412 -4.98 12.72 13.35
N VAL A 413 -4.38 11.70 12.72
CA VAL A 413 -3.12 11.09 13.22
C VAL A 413 -1.94 12.08 13.10
N TYR A 414 -2.01 12.98 12.12
CA TYR A 414 -0.98 14.00 11.85
C TYR A 414 -1.23 15.29 12.60
N LEU A 415 -2.49 15.70 12.71
CA LEU A 415 -2.89 17.03 13.21
C LEU A 415 -3.38 17.02 14.66
N GLY A 416 -3.76 15.86 15.21
CA GLY A 416 -4.47 15.80 16.51
C GLY A 416 -5.97 16.13 16.40
N ARG A 417 -6.61 16.22 17.60
CA ARG A 417 -8.04 16.55 17.76
C ARG A 417 -8.27 17.60 18.82
#